data_c78be24b96b0389f38e3fb5ddb65fef5
#
_entry.id   c78be24b96b0389f38e3fb5ddb65fef5
#
_cell.length_a   1.000
_cell.length_b   1.000
_cell.length_c   1.000
_cell.angle_alpha   90.00
_cell.angle_beta   90.00
_cell.angle_gamma   90.00
#
_symmetry.space_group_name_H-M   'P 1'
#
loop_
_entity.id
_entity.type
_entity.pdbx_description
1 polymer ?
#
loop_
_entity_poly.entity_id
_entity_poly.type
_entity_poly.pdbx_seq_one_letter_code
_entity_poly.pdbx_strand_id
1 'polypeptide(L)'
;MVIAHLRVKPSLELTEAVREGGFPRLLFPRARYIVGRRHWLRARSPHPGDRASFLPQLLMQLEDSHRLELQDDAASGFLGSDWRFHYSDGYTPGQLHPEIAMPGGPVLFAGDLVPARHWLQLALTTGYDRNPELLIEEKERFLDYAVANRCRLFFSRDPEVACANVMRDRQSQYVLYDRQPALSATEH
;
A
#
# COMPACT_ATOMS: atom_id res chain seq x y z
N MET A 1 6.70 9.97 4.59
CA MET A 1 5.44 9.42 4.03
C MET A 1 5.79 8.19 3.22
N VAL A 2 5.13 7.07 3.46
CA VAL A 2 5.30 5.86 2.64
C VAL A 2 4.25 5.84 1.55
N ILE A 3 4.67 5.59 0.32
CA ILE A 3 3.81 5.49 -0.86
C ILE A 3 3.73 4.02 -1.26
N ALA A 4 2.58 3.41 -1.10
CA ALA A 4 2.35 2.00 -1.46
C ALA A 4 2.55 1.76 -2.97
N HIS A 5 2.01 2.66 -3.80
CA HIS A 5 2.21 2.66 -5.25
C HIS A 5 1.90 4.04 -5.85
N LEU A 6 2.29 4.24 -7.11
CA LEU A 6 2.16 5.51 -7.86
C LEU A 6 1.08 5.46 -8.96
N ARG A 7 0.19 4.45 -8.97
CA ARG A 7 -0.88 4.34 -9.96
C ARG A 7 -2.01 5.32 -9.69
N VAL A 8 -2.62 5.82 -10.75
CA VAL A 8 -3.34 7.08 -10.92
C VAL A 8 -4.38 7.50 -9.89
N LYS A 9 -5.04 6.69 -9.16
CA LYS A 9 -6.03 7.24 -8.22
C LYS A 9 -5.41 7.84 -6.96
N PRO A 10 -4.37 7.23 -6.39
CA PRO A 10 -3.69 7.78 -5.22
C PRO A 10 -2.81 8.98 -5.51
N SER A 11 -2.37 9.17 -6.74
CA SER A 11 -1.45 10.25 -7.09
C SER A 11 -2.09 11.64 -7.01
N LEU A 12 -3.40 11.73 -7.15
CA LEU A 12 -4.13 12.98 -6.93
C LEU A 12 -4.15 13.42 -5.47
N GLU A 13 -4.02 12.48 -4.54
CA GLU A 13 -3.95 12.75 -3.10
C GLU A 13 -2.56 13.25 -2.66
N LEU A 14 -1.54 13.11 -3.53
CA LEU A 14 -0.17 13.56 -3.26
C LEU A 14 0.10 14.97 -3.76
N THR A 15 -0.78 15.49 -4.62
CA THR A 15 -0.60 16.79 -5.26
C THR A 15 -1.78 17.71 -4.97
N GLU A 16 -1.50 18.94 -4.64
CA GLU A 16 -2.50 19.99 -4.64
C GLU A 16 -2.85 20.31 -6.09
N ALA A 17 -4.11 20.13 -6.48
CA ALA A 17 -4.59 20.61 -7.77
C ALA A 17 -4.51 22.14 -7.77
N VAL A 18 -3.56 22.69 -8.49
CA VAL A 18 -3.48 24.14 -8.66
C VAL A 18 -4.65 24.56 -9.53
N ARG A 19 -5.59 25.30 -8.95
CA ARG A 19 -6.63 26.00 -9.69
C ARG A 19 -5.96 27.01 -10.62
N GLU A 20 -6.26 26.90 -11.93
CA GLU A 20 -5.87 27.84 -12.98
C GLU A 20 -4.36 27.88 -13.34
N GLY A 21 -3.93 27.01 -14.23
CA GLY A 21 -2.69 27.17 -15.03
C GLY A 21 -1.36 26.92 -14.34
N GLY A 22 -1.35 26.48 -13.10
CA GLY A 22 -0.13 26.14 -12.36
C GLY A 22 0.19 24.63 -12.41
N PHE A 23 1.45 24.28 -12.18
CA PHE A 23 1.85 22.90 -12.03
C PHE A 23 1.41 22.36 -10.66
N PRO A 24 0.91 21.10 -10.57
CA PRO A 24 0.55 20.49 -9.29
C PRO A 24 1.78 20.47 -8.37
N ARG A 25 1.58 20.73 -7.07
CA ARG A 25 2.64 20.73 -6.06
C ARG A 25 2.44 19.57 -5.09
N LEU A 26 3.55 19.01 -4.58
CA LEU A 26 3.48 17.99 -3.54
C LEU A 26 2.86 18.57 -2.26
N LEU A 27 1.79 17.93 -1.76
CA LEU A 27 1.01 18.40 -0.60
C LEU A 27 1.83 18.46 0.69
N PHE A 28 2.86 17.64 0.83
CA PHE A 28 3.63 17.52 2.07
C PHE A 28 5.06 18.06 1.88
N PRO A 29 5.26 19.38 2.01
CA PRO A 29 6.53 20.02 1.64
C PRO A 29 7.72 19.63 2.53
N ARG A 30 7.47 19.08 3.72
CA ARG A 30 8.51 18.63 4.66
C ARG A 30 8.66 17.11 4.73
N ALA A 31 7.82 16.35 4.04
CA ALA A 31 7.87 14.90 4.07
C ALA A 31 9.00 14.34 3.19
N ARG A 32 9.65 13.29 3.62
CA ARG A 32 10.36 12.36 2.74
C ARG A 32 9.37 11.38 2.14
N TYR A 33 9.61 10.95 0.91
CA TYR A 33 8.73 10.08 0.15
C TYR A 33 9.43 8.74 -0.06
N ILE A 34 8.92 7.69 0.57
CA ILE A 34 9.47 6.34 0.49
C ILE A 34 8.65 5.52 -0.49
N VAL A 35 9.30 5.01 -1.51
CA VAL A 35 8.68 4.23 -2.61
C VAL A 35 9.51 2.96 -2.84
N GLY A 36 8.88 1.84 -3.11
CA GLY A 36 9.59 0.63 -3.54
C GLY A 36 10.38 0.90 -4.83
N ARG A 37 11.69 0.55 -4.87
CA ARG A 37 12.55 0.80 -6.05
C ARG A 37 12.00 0.14 -7.30
N ARG A 38 11.54 -1.10 -7.21
CA ARG A 38 10.94 -1.80 -8.36
C ARG A 38 9.71 -1.07 -8.90
N HIS A 39 8.88 -0.53 -7.98
CA HIS A 39 7.71 0.24 -8.36
C HIS A 39 8.09 1.58 -9.00
N TRP A 40 9.11 2.26 -8.47
CA TRP A 40 9.65 3.47 -9.07
C TRP A 40 10.16 3.24 -10.49
N LEU A 41 10.94 2.19 -10.70
CA LEU A 41 11.44 1.83 -12.04
C LEU A 41 10.28 1.49 -13.00
N ARG A 42 9.23 0.80 -12.50
CA ARG A 42 8.01 0.56 -13.29
C ARG A 42 7.32 1.85 -13.68
N ALA A 43 7.19 2.80 -12.76
CA ALA A 43 6.56 4.09 -13.02
C ALA A 43 7.36 4.95 -14.03
N ARG A 44 8.69 4.89 -13.96
CA ARG A 44 9.59 5.60 -14.90
C ARG A 44 9.61 4.99 -16.31
N SER A 45 9.38 3.70 -16.42
CA SER A 45 9.31 2.98 -17.70
C SER A 45 8.10 2.04 -17.72
N PRO A 46 6.88 2.60 -17.81
CA PRO A 46 5.66 1.82 -17.70
C PRO A 46 5.43 0.97 -18.96
N HIS A 47 4.86 -0.22 -18.74
CA HIS A 47 4.38 -1.04 -19.85
C HIS A 47 3.20 -0.35 -20.55
N PRO A 48 2.98 -0.54 -21.87
CA PRO A 48 1.82 0.04 -22.56
C PRO A 48 0.48 -0.21 -21.86
N GLY A 49 0.31 -1.36 -21.24
CA GLY A 49 -0.94 -1.74 -20.56
C GLY A 49 -1.23 -1.03 -19.24
N ASP A 50 -0.28 -0.29 -18.65
CA ASP A 50 -0.48 0.51 -17.43
C ASP A 50 0.10 1.93 -17.50
N ARG A 51 0.59 2.33 -18.68
CA ARG A 51 1.17 3.66 -18.89
C ARG A 51 0.23 4.78 -18.46
N ALA A 52 -1.06 4.65 -18.81
CA ALA A 52 -2.07 5.64 -18.44
C ALA A 52 -2.32 5.72 -16.91
N SER A 53 -1.77 4.77 -16.16
CA SER A 53 -1.88 4.76 -14.70
C SER A 53 -0.79 5.56 -13.98
N PHE A 54 0.17 6.14 -14.67
CA PHE A 54 1.25 6.91 -14.06
C PHE A 54 1.23 8.35 -14.54
N LEU A 55 1.48 9.29 -13.62
CA LEU A 55 1.55 10.71 -13.91
C LEU A 55 3.00 11.17 -14.02
N PRO A 56 3.53 11.49 -15.23
CA PRO A 56 4.91 11.93 -15.39
C PRO A 56 5.27 13.14 -14.53
N GLN A 57 4.34 14.10 -14.39
CA GLN A 57 4.55 15.31 -13.59
C GLN A 57 4.76 14.99 -12.10
N LEU A 58 4.06 13.99 -11.55
CA LEU A 58 4.28 13.55 -10.17
C LEU A 58 5.67 12.93 -10.01
N LEU A 59 6.09 12.10 -10.96
CA LEU A 59 7.43 11.48 -10.92
C LEU A 59 8.53 12.55 -10.95
N MET A 60 8.42 13.54 -11.84
CA MET A 60 9.36 14.66 -11.91
C MET A 60 9.40 15.42 -10.56
N GLN A 61 8.27 15.75 -9.99
CA GLN A 61 8.22 16.48 -8.71
C GLN A 61 8.81 15.71 -7.54
N LEU A 62 8.57 14.40 -7.48
CA LEU A 62 9.18 13.54 -6.47
C LEU A 62 10.70 13.54 -6.60
N GLU A 63 11.21 13.44 -7.82
CA GLU A 63 12.64 13.45 -8.14
C GLU A 63 13.28 14.80 -7.81
N ASP A 64 12.70 15.89 -8.30
CA ASP A 64 13.18 17.27 -8.10
C ASP A 64 13.10 17.72 -6.64
N SER A 65 12.24 17.08 -5.85
CA SER A 65 12.12 17.38 -4.42
C SER A 65 13.37 17.05 -3.61
N HIS A 66 14.26 16.19 -4.12
CA HIS A 66 15.41 15.61 -3.41
C HIS A 66 15.05 14.93 -2.07
N ARG A 67 13.77 14.52 -1.92
CA ARG A 67 13.21 13.88 -0.72
C ARG A 67 12.65 12.49 -1.00
N LEU A 68 12.91 11.97 -2.20
CA LEU A 68 12.55 10.62 -2.60
C LEU A 68 13.57 9.61 -2.05
N GLU A 69 13.08 8.60 -1.37
CA GLU A 69 13.86 7.44 -0.90
C GLU A 69 13.34 6.17 -1.56
N LEU A 70 14.22 5.45 -2.21
CA LEU A 70 13.89 4.18 -2.87
C LEU A 70 14.22 3.02 -1.92
N GLN A 71 13.19 2.27 -1.57
CA GLN A 71 13.25 1.17 -0.62
C GLN A 71 13.33 -0.16 -1.34
N ASP A 72 14.34 -0.98 -0.99
CA ASP A 72 14.54 -2.33 -1.51
C ASP A 72 14.38 -3.41 -0.44
N ASP A 73 14.76 -3.08 0.79
CA ASP A 73 14.85 -4.02 1.89
C ASP A 73 13.57 -4.06 2.73
N ALA A 74 13.43 -5.12 3.52
CA ALA A 74 12.33 -5.24 4.48
C ALA A 74 12.43 -4.24 5.64
N ALA A 75 13.61 -3.70 5.92
CA ALA A 75 13.85 -2.70 6.95
C ALA A 75 14.18 -1.35 6.34
N SER A 76 13.70 -0.27 6.95
CA SER A 76 14.07 1.08 6.55
C SER A 76 15.20 1.61 7.44
N GLY A 77 16.30 2.04 6.84
CA GLY A 77 17.37 2.74 7.57
C GLY A 77 16.93 4.08 8.18
N PHE A 78 15.83 4.65 7.71
CA PHE A 78 15.32 5.96 8.13
C PHE A 78 14.18 5.90 9.15
N LEU A 79 13.26 4.91 9.04
CA LEU A 79 12.06 4.84 9.87
C LEU A 79 12.28 4.09 11.20
N GLY A 80 13.44 3.44 11.36
CA GLY A 80 13.77 2.68 12.56
C GLY A 80 13.18 1.27 12.58
N SER A 81 13.38 0.57 13.70
CA SER A 81 13.05 -0.85 13.88
C SER A 81 11.56 -1.17 13.93
N ASP A 82 10.72 -0.18 14.18
CA ASP A 82 9.27 -0.36 14.30
C ASP A 82 8.59 -0.50 12.94
N TRP A 83 9.34 -0.29 11.86
CA TRP A 83 8.85 -0.38 10.49
C TRP A 83 9.44 -1.56 9.77
N ARG A 84 8.57 -2.32 9.10
CA ARG A 84 8.92 -3.39 8.17
C ARG A 84 8.18 -3.19 6.87
N PHE A 85 8.78 -3.61 5.76
CA PHE A 85 8.17 -3.54 4.43
C PHE A 85 7.98 -4.92 3.85
N HIS A 86 6.79 -5.16 3.32
CA HIS A 86 6.45 -6.30 2.49
C HIS A 86 6.21 -5.81 1.07
N TYR A 87 6.35 -6.69 0.10
CA TYR A 87 6.24 -6.36 -1.31
C TYR A 87 5.30 -7.31 -2.02
N SER A 88 4.59 -6.80 -3.04
CA SER A 88 3.81 -7.59 -3.97
C SER A 88 3.99 -7.08 -5.39
N ASP A 89 3.79 -7.97 -6.36
CA ASP A 89 3.94 -7.71 -7.79
C ASP A 89 2.67 -7.99 -8.60
N GLY A 90 1.69 -8.66 -8.00
CA GLY A 90 0.47 -9.09 -8.67
C GLY A 90 -0.42 -7.93 -9.11
N TYR A 91 -0.68 -6.97 -8.22
CA TYR A 91 -1.42 -5.75 -8.57
C TYR A 91 -0.56 -4.82 -9.42
N THR A 92 0.65 -4.53 -9.00
CA THR A 92 1.63 -3.72 -9.73
C THR A 92 3.03 -4.05 -9.22
N PRO A 93 4.04 -4.15 -10.11
CA PRO A 93 5.40 -4.49 -9.68
C PRO A 93 5.93 -3.59 -8.56
N GLY A 94 6.38 -4.20 -7.47
CA GLY A 94 7.01 -3.51 -6.35
C GLY A 94 6.06 -2.71 -5.48
N GLN A 95 4.76 -3.06 -5.42
CA GLN A 95 3.84 -2.45 -4.46
C GLN A 95 4.35 -2.68 -3.04
N LEU A 96 4.36 -1.62 -2.24
CA LEU A 96 4.88 -1.58 -0.89
C LEU A 96 3.76 -1.71 0.13
N HIS A 97 3.93 -2.61 1.10
CA HIS A 97 3.02 -2.81 2.22
C HIS A 97 3.77 -2.56 3.53
N PRO A 98 3.66 -1.36 4.10
CA PRO A 98 4.28 -1.08 5.39
C PRO A 98 3.58 -1.82 6.52
N GLU A 99 4.38 -2.39 7.41
CA GLU A 99 3.98 -2.90 8.71
C GLU A 99 4.59 -2.01 9.78
N ILE A 100 3.79 -1.65 10.76
CA ILE A 100 4.20 -0.77 11.87
C ILE A 100 3.94 -1.50 13.18
N ALA A 101 4.99 -1.64 14.00
CA ALA A 101 4.85 -2.12 15.37
C ALA A 101 4.06 -1.08 16.18
N MET A 102 2.92 -1.49 16.73
CA MET A 102 2.06 -0.62 17.51
C MET A 102 1.61 -1.30 18.82
N PRO A 103 1.28 -0.54 19.86
CA PRO A 103 0.59 -1.09 21.02
C PRO A 103 -0.67 -1.86 20.57
N GLY A 104 -0.87 -3.06 21.10
CA GLY A 104 -1.98 -3.93 20.70
C GLY A 104 -1.74 -4.77 19.43
N GLY A 105 -0.51 -4.81 18.92
CA GLY A 105 -0.08 -5.64 17.79
C GLY A 105 0.24 -4.86 16.52
N PRO A 106 1.00 -5.46 15.60
CA PRO A 106 1.42 -4.81 14.38
C PRO A 106 0.22 -4.40 13.51
N VAL A 107 0.35 -3.28 12.82
CA VAL A 107 -0.59 -2.82 11.80
C VAL A 107 0.06 -2.98 10.43
N LEU A 108 -0.58 -3.75 9.55
CA LEU A 108 -0.11 -4.08 8.22
C LEU A 108 -1.02 -3.41 7.17
N PHE A 109 -0.46 -2.48 6.40
CA PHE A 109 -1.20 -1.79 5.35
C PHE A 109 -1.44 -2.71 4.15
N ALA A 110 -2.71 -3.03 3.89
CA ALA A 110 -3.08 -4.00 2.87
C ALA A 110 -2.97 -3.48 1.42
N GLY A 111 -3.00 -2.15 1.24
CA GLY A 111 -2.88 -1.52 -0.08
C GLY A 111 -3.95 -2.00 -1.07
N ASP A 112 -3.56 -2.14 -2.33
CA ASP A 112 -4.44 -2.68 -3.37
C ASP A 112 -4.27 -4.21 -3.57
N LEU A 113 -3.47 -4.88 -2.74
CA LEU A 113 -3.46 -6.35 -2.66
C LEU A 113 -4.74 -6.88 -2.00
N VAL A 114 -5.18 -6.22 -0.90
CA VAL A 114 -6.45 -6.48 -0.21
C VAL A 114 -7.10 -5.13 0.10
N PRO A 115 -7.70 -4.45 -0.88
CA PRO A 115 -8.15 -3.06 -0.71
C PRO A 115 -9.31 -2.89 0.26
N ALA A 116 -10.14 -3.93 0.44
CA ALA A 116 -11.30 -3.94 1.33
C ALA A 116 -11.61 -5.37 1.79
N ARG A 117 -12.48 -5.51 2.79
CA ARG A 117 -12.87 -6.81 3.39
C ARG A 117 -13.34 -7.86 2.38
N HIS A 118 -13.99 -7.48 1.30
CA HIS A 118 -14.48 -8.43 0.30
C HIS A 118 -13.32 -9.11 -0.46
N TRP A 119 -12.16 -8.47 -0.56
CA TRP A 119 -10.95 -9.01 -1.21
C TRP A 119 -10.19 -10.03 -0.35
N LEU A 120 -10.69 -10.38 0.85
CA LEU A 120 -10.20 -11.54 1.60
C LEU A 120 -10.46 -12.86 0.86
N GLN A 121 -11.45 -12.89 -0.04
CA GLN A 121 -11.64 -14.00 -0.95
C GLN A 121 -10.46 -14.10 -1.91
N LEU A 122 -9.71 -15.21 -1.84
CA LEU A 122 -8.47 -15.36 -2.59
C LEU A 122 -8.67 -15.21 -4.10
N ALA A 123 -9.69 -15.84 -4.66
CA ALA A 123 -9.96 -15.82 -6.09
C ALA A 123 -10.48 -14.46 -6.63
N LEU A 124 -10.80 -13.50 -5.75
CA LEU A 124 -11.30 -12.21 -6.19
C LEU A 124 -10.14 -11.34 -6.67
N THR A 125 -10.13 -11.03 -7.95
CA THR A 125 -9.15 -10.16 -8.63
C THR A 125 -9.86 -8.98 -9.29
N THR A 126 -9.09 -8.03 -9.81
CA THR A 126 -9.61 -6.87 -10.53
C THR A 126 -9.05 -6.81 -11.95
N GLY A 127 -9.72 -6.10 -12.84
CA GLY A 127 -9.20 -5.84 -14.19
C GLY A 127 -7.94 -4.96 -14.24
N TYR A 128 -7.53 -4.43 -13.10
CA TYR A 128 -6.32 -3.60 -12.95
C TYR A 128 -5.09 -4.40 -12.53
N ASP A 129 -5.25 -5.64 -12.09
CA ASP A 129 -4.16 -6.49 -11.64
C ASP A 129 -3.24 -6.84 -12.81
N ARG A 130 -1.95 -6.66 -12.64
CA ARG A 130 -0.97 -6.91 -13.70
C ARG A 130 -0.69 -8.39 -13.88
N ASN A 131 -0.78 -9.14 -12.80
CA ASN A 131 -0.64 -10.59 -12.78
C ASN A 131 -1.65 -11.18 -11.79
N PRO A 132 -2.88 -11.51 -12.23
CA PRO A 132 -3.93 -12.00 -11.34
C PRO A 132 -3.60 -13.32 -10.62
N GLU A 133 -2.88 -14.24 -11.28
CA GLU A 133 -2.47 -15.51 -10.66
C GLU A 133 -1.47 -15.24 -9.53
N LEU A 134 -0.43 -14.45 -9.80
CA LEU A 134 0.53 -14.05 -8.79
C LEU A 134 -0.12 -13.28 -7.64
N LEU A 135 -1.11 -12.41 -7.94
CA LEU A 135 -1.86 -11.68 -6.92
C LEU A 135 -2.54 -12.63 -5.94
N ILE A 136 -3.15 -13.71 -6.42
CA ILE A 136 -3.81 -14.72 -5.57
C ILE A 136 -2.80 -15.38 -4.64
N GLU A 137 -1.66 -15.82 -5.18
CA GLU A 137 -0.60 -16.43 -4.38
C GLU A 137 0.01 -15.46 -3.34
N GLU A 138 0.25 -14.22 -3.73
CA GLU A 138 0.78 -13.19 -2.84
C GLU A 138 -0.23 -12.82 -1.76
N LYS A 139 -1.51 -12.73 -2.11
CA LYS A 139 -2.60 -12.47 -1.18
C LYS A 139 -2.68 -13.57 -0.11
N GLU A 140 -2.58 -14.84 -0.51
CA GLU A 140 -2.59 -15.95 0.44
C GLU A 140 -1.41 -15.85 1.41
N ARG A 141 -0.18 -15.69 0.90
CA ARG A 141 1.02 -15.53 1.75
C ARG A 141 0.92 -14.32 2.69
N PHE A 142 0.37 -13.21 2.20
CA PHE A 142 0.18 -11.98 2.98
C PHE A 142 -0.83 -12.16 4.11
N LEU A 143 -1.96 -12.80 3.83
CA LEU A 143 -2.99 -13.09 4.83
C LEU A 143 -2.53 -14.14 5.84
N ASP A 144 -1.80 -15.17 5.41
CA ASP A 144 -1.21 -16.16 6.33
C ASP A 144 -0.18 -15.52 7.25
N TYR A 145 0.65 -14.62 6.73
CA TYR A 145 1.57 -13.83 7.53
C TYR A 145 0.82 -13.00 8.58
N ALA A 146 -0.26 -12.30 8.16
CA ALA A 146 -1.06 -11.49 9.07
C ALA A 146 -1.71 -12.32 10.18
N VAL A 147 -2.21 -13.52 9.87
CA VAL A 147 -2.75 -14.46 10.86
C VAL A 147 -1.67 -14.91 11.83
N ALA A 148 -0.53 -15.39 11.31
CA ALA A 148 0.57 -15.93 12.13
C ALA A 148 1.17 -14.90 13.08
N ASN A 149 1.27 -13.65 12.65
CA ASN A 149 1.86 -12.55 13.42
C ASN A 149 0.82 -11.68 14.15
N ARG A 150 -0.47 -12.05 14.09
CA ARG A 150 -1.57 -11.30 14.71
C ARG A 150 -1.62 -9.83 14.26
N CYS A 151 -1.29 -9.59 12.99
CA CYS A 151 -1.35 -8.25 12.45
C CYS A 151 -2.80 -7.80 12.26
N ARG A 152 -3.05 -6.53 12.55
CA ARG A 152 -4.28 -5.85 12.13
C ARG A 152 -4.09 -5.37 10.70
N LEU A 153 -4.99 -5.75 9.81
CA LEU A 153 -4.99 -5.23 8.44
C LEU A 153 -5.59 -3.82 8.42
N PHE A 154 -4.91 -2.88 7.79
CA PHE A 154 -5.44 -1.55 7.52
C PHE A 154 -5.85 -1.48 6.04
N PHE A 155 -7.14 -1.19 5.80
CA PHE A 155 -7.73 -1.14 4.46
C PHE A 155 -7.78 0.29 3.94
N SER A 156 -7.39 0.47 2.67
CA SER A 156 -7.39 1.77 2.02
C SER A 156 -8.71 2.17 1.39
N ARG A 157 -9.60 1.20 1.12
CA ARG A 157 -10.82 1.41 0.32
C ARG A 157 -12.08 0.79 0.93
N ASP A 158 -12.04 0.29 2.14
CA ASP A 158 -13.24 -0.21 2.81
C ASP A 158 -14.00 0.96 3.42
N PRO A 159 -15.30 1.15 3.09
CA PRO A 159 -16.07 2.29 3.59
C PRO A 159 -16.50 2.15 5.05
N GLU A 160 -16.44 0.95 5.62
CA GLU A 160 -16.98 0.67 6.94
C GLU A 160 -15.91 0.16 7.92
N VAL A 161 -14.85 -0.45 7.40
CA VAL A 161 -13.80 -1.08 8.21
C VAL A 161 -12.45 -0.51 7.80
N ALA A 162 -11.89 0.35 8.62
CA ALA A 162 -10.55 0.85 8.40
C ALA A 162 -9.48 -0.16 8.85
N CYS A 163 -9.73 -0.85 9.97
CA CYS A 163 -8.77 -1.78 10.54
C CYS A 163 -9.47 -3.01 11.14
N ALA A 164 -8.87 -4.19 11.01
CA ALA A 164 -9.40 -5.41 11.61
C ALA A 164 -8.31 -6.48 11.75
N ASN A 165 -8.49 -7.39 12.69
CA ASN A 165 -7.73 -8.62 12.73
C ASN A 165 -8.28 -9.64 11.72
N VAL A 166 -7.42 -10.53 11.25
CA VAL A 166 -7.77 -11.61 10.33
C VAL A 166 -7.50 -12.97 10.97
N MET A 167 -8.35 -13.94 10.69
CA MET A 167 -8.16 -15.35 11.09
C MET A 167 -8.67 -16.28 10.00
N ARG A 168 -8.31 -17.56 10.07
CA ARG A 168 -8.96 -18.61 9.28
C ARG A 168 -10.14 -19.20 10.10
N ASP A 169 -11.29 -19.32 9.44
CA ASP A 169 -12.46 -19.99 10.03
C ASP A 169 -12.36 -21.52 9.92
N ARG A 170 -13.43 -22.23 10.33
CA ARG A 170 -13.50 -23.71 10.28
C ARG A 170 -13.43 -24.27 8.86
N GLN A 171 -13.73 -23.48 7.85
CA GLN A 171 -13.67 -23.84 6.43
C GLN A 171 -12.38 -23.34 5.77
N SER A 172 -11.38 -22.93 6.58
CA SER A 172 -10.11 -22.36 6.13
C SER A 172 -10.25 -21.07 5.31
N GLN A 173 -11.37 -20.36 5.41
CA GLN A 173 -11.57 -19.07 4.77
C GLN A 173 -11.03 -17.96 5.67
N TYR A 174 -10.48 -16.90 5.06
CA TYR A 174 -10.07 -15.71 5.81
C TYR A 174 -11.29 -14.88 6.18
N VAL A 175 -11.42 -14.58 7.47
CA VAL A 175 -12.49 -13.78 8.02
C VAL A 175 -11.95 -12.71 8.96
N LEU A 176 -12.64 -11.57 9.03
CA LEU A 176 -12.28 -10.48 9.93
C LEU A 176 -12.95 -10.62 11.28
N TYR A 177 -12.22 -10.28 12.32
CA TYR A 177 -12.75 -10.04 13.66
C TYR A 177 -12.16 -8.74 14.22
N ASP A 178 -12.70 -8.23 15.33
CA ASP A 178 -12.29 -6.95 15.94
C ASP A 178 -12.23 -5.80 14.92
N ARG A 179 -13.34 -5.60 14.20
CA ARG A 179 -13.46 -4.61 13.13
C ARG A 179 -13.57 -3.22 13.72
N GLN A 180 -12.76 -2.30 13.23
CA GLN A 180 -12.70 -0.91 13.66
C GLN A 180 -12.97 0.02 12.48
N PRO A 181 -13.87 1.01 12.61
CA PRO A 181 -14.17 1.97 11.54
C PRO A 181 -13.04 3.02 11.38
N ALA A 182 -12.18 3.16 12.37
CA ALA A 182 -11.01 4.02 12.37
C ALA A 182 -9.88 3.37 13.15
N LEU A 183 -8.63 3.70 12.83
CA LEU A 183 -7.48 3.34 13.64
C LEU A 183 -7.48 4.24 14.88
N SER A 184 -7.91 3.73 16.02
CA SER A 184 -7.81 4.45 17.28
C SER A 184 -6.37 4.40 17.80
N ALA A 185 -5.83 5.56 18.16
CA ALA A 185 -4.67 5.59 19.04
C ALA A 185 -5.09 4.98 20.37
N THR A 186 -4.43 3.93 20.79
CA THR A 186 -4.61 3.40 22.14
C THR A 186 -4.13 4.48 23.11
N GLU A 187 -5.03 5.04 23.88
CA GLU A 187 -4.66 5.93 24.99
C GLU A 187 -3.75 5.12 25.94
N HIS A 188 -2.62 5.73 26.26
CA HIS A 188 -1.65 5.22 27.25
C HIS A 188 -2.03 5.68 28.64
#